data_b2e5c14f725e9be40441ce7b84a70414
#
_entry.id   b2e5c14f725e9be40441ce7b84a70414
#
_cell.length_a   1.000
_cell.length_b   1.000
_cell.length_c   1.000
_cell.angle_alpha   90.00
_cell.angle_beta   90.00
_cell.angle_gamma   90.00
#
_symmetry.space_group_name_H-M   'P 1'
#
loop_
_entity.id
_entity.type
_entity.pdbx_description
1 polymer ?
#
loop_
_entity_poly.entity_id
_entity_poly.type
_entity_poly.pdbx_seq_one_letter_code
_entity_poly.pdbx_strand_id
1 'polypeptide(L)'
;MFLNLDRKDPSALAVIDDSGEQLTYGDLCDKAKEFSEALPYRTLIFILAENCNGSLLGYISALSNGIVPLIISSHTDQSLFDALYEKYQPEFLWLPTAKIGDYNLREVIYSTSGYSLTRTGFATPALYEDLSLLLPTSGSTGSPKLVRHSYRNIEANAENVMNLFGLTSSERAMAVLPMHYTMGLSVITSHLYAGATVLLCGKSLLDPGFW
;
A
#
# COMPACT_ATOMS: atom_id res chain seq x y z
N MET A 1 12.46 -7.22 -7.81
CA MET A 1 11.52 -6.72 -6.79
C MET A 1 10.90 -5.43 -7.30
N PHE A 2 9.67 -5.11 -6.92
CA PHE A 2 9.00 -3.86 -7.27
C PHE A 2 9.87 -2.64 -6.90
N LEU A 3 9.93 -1.61 -7.75
CA LEU A 3 10.77 -0.40 -7.63
C LEU A 3 12.28 -0.67 -7.50
N ASN A 4 12.75 -1.85 -7.84
CA ASN A 4 14.17 -2.24 -7.67
C ASN A 4 14.68 -2.05 -6.22
N LEU A 5 13.82 -2.26 -5.21
CA LEU A 5 14.19 -2.08 -3.79
C LEU A 5 15.35 -2.98 -3.38
N ASP A 6 15.45 -4.17 -3.95
CA ASP A 6 16.54 -5.13 -3.75
C ASP A 6 17.90 -4.68 -4.31
N ARG A 7 17.93 -3.58 -5.05
CA ARG A 7 19.15 -2.97 -5.59
C ARG A 7 19.58 -1.71 -4.83
N LYS A 8 18.82 -1.30 -3.82
CA LYS A 8 19.18 -0.18 -2.94
C LYS A 8 20.15 -0.66 -1.86
N ASP A 9 20.81 0.30 -1.19
CA ASP A 9 21.59 -0.03 0.00
C ASP A 9 20.66 -0.60 1.08
N PRO A 10 20.81 -1.88 1.47
CA PRO A 10 19.90 -2.52 2.42
C PRO A 10 19.94 -1.87 3.81
N SER A 11 21.03 -1.18 4.18
CA SER A 11 21.16 -0.48 5.45
C SER A 11 20.59 0.94 5.43
N ALA A 12 20.29 1.49 4.23
CA ALA A 12 19.72 2.82 4.12
C ALA A 12 18.27 2.84 4.65
N LEU A 13 17.93 3.92 5.36
CA LEU A 13 16.59 4.14 5.89
C LEU A 13 15.61 4.40 4.74
N ALA A 14 14.57 3.58 4.65
CA ALA A 14 13.54 3.68 3.61
C ALA A 14 12.32 4.46 4.10
N VAL A 15 11.86 4.21 5.34
CA VAL A 15 10.63 4.82 5.85
C VAL A 15 10.66 4.99 7.37
N ILE A 16 10.00 6.04 7.82
CA ILE A 16 9.66 6.31 9.24
C ILE A 16 8.19 6.69 9.28
N ASP A 17 7.43 6.23 10.27
CA ASP A 17 6.06 6.68 10.49
C ASP A 17 5.87 7.40 11.84
N ASP A 18 4.65 7.88 12.09
CA ASP A 18 4.29 8.62 13.32
C ASP A 18 4.44 7.79 14.61
N SER A 19 4.54 6.45 14.54
CA SER A 19 4.85 5.60 15.69
C SER A 19 6.34 5.66 16.08
N GLY A 20 7.18 6.20 15.20
CA GLY A 20 8.63 6.20 15.30
C GLY A 20 9.27 4.89 14.81
N GLU A 21 8.48 3.95 14.28
CA GLU A 21 9.03 2.73 13.66
C GLU A 21 9.80 3.11 12.40
N GLN A 22 11.04 2.64 12.31
CA GLN A 22 11.95 2.87 11.19
C GLN A 22 12.19 1.54 10.47
N LEU A 23 12.09 1.56 9.13
CA LEU A 23 12.40 0.42 8.29
C LEU A 23 13.44 0.82 7.25
N THR A 24 14.46 -0.02 7.09
CA THR A 24 15.47 0.09 6.04
C THR A 24 14.95 -0.52 4.73
N TYR A 25 15.68 -0.33 3.64
CA TYR A 25 15.40 -1.03 2.37
C TYR A 25 15.54 -2.54 2.52
N GLY A 26 16.48 -3.02 3.36
CA GLY A 26 16.60 -4.43 3.72
C GLY A 26 15.34 -4.95 4.41
N ASP A 27 14.84 -4.22 5.42
CA ASP A 27 13.61 -4.60 6.12
C ASP A 27 12.40 -4.69 5.17
N LEU A 28 12.26 -3.74 4.21
CA LEU A 28 11.19 -3.80 3.21
C LEU A 28 11.29 -5.07 2.34
N CYS A 29 12.51 -5.47 1.97
CA CYS A 29 12.74 -6.69 1.18
C CYS A 29 12.41 -7.95 1.99
N ASP A 30 12.85 -8.02 3.24
CA ASP A 30 12.61 -9.17 4.11
C ASP A 30 11.11 -9.31 4.42
N LYS A 31 10.42 -8.22 4.75
CA LYS A 31 8.97 -8.21 4.98
C LYS A 31 8.18 -8.61 3.73
N ALA A 32 8.60 -8.17 2.54
CA ALA A 32 7.96 -8.61 1.30
C ALA A 32 8.15 -10.11 1.06
N LYS A 33 9.27 -10.69 1.46
CA LYS A 33 9.53 -12.13 1.39
C LYS A 33 8.66 -12.91 2.39
N GLU A 34 8.60 -12.47 3.66
CA GLU A 34 7.70 -13.06 4.66
C GLU A 34 6.24 -13.05 4.20
N PHE A 35 5.80 -11.95 3.59
CA PHE A 35 4.46 -11.83 3.02
C PHE A 35 4.22 -12.84 1.88
N SER A 36 5.23 -13.05 1.02
CA SER A 36 5.18 -14.04 -0.06
C SER A 36 5.08 -15.48 0.45
N GLU A 37 5.71 -15.79 1.59
CA GLU A 37 5.59 -17.10 2.22
C GLU A 37 4.17 -17.33 2.78
N ALA A 38 3.56 -16.28 3.32
CA ALA A 38 2.19 -16.32 3.83
C ALA A 38 1.13 -16.37 2.70
N LEU A 39 1.42 -15.73 1.55
CA LEU A 39 0.50 -15.65 0.41
C LEU A 39 1.28 -15.89 -0.91
N PRO A 40 1.58 -17.17 -1.24
CA PRO A 40 2.49 -17.53 -2.34
C PRO A 40 1.82 -17.61 -3.72
N TYR A 41 0.67 -16.97 -3.94
CA TYR A 41 -0.05 -16.99 -5.21
C TYR A 41 -0.74 -15.65 -5.51
N ARG A 42 -0.95 -15.41 -6.80
CA ARG A 42 -1.60 -14.20 -7.30
C ARG A 42 -3.08 -14.17 -6.93
N THR A 43 -3.49 -13.13 -6.22
CA THR A 43 -4.89 -12.90 -5.84
C THR A 43 -5.20 -11.41 -5.69
N LEU A 44 -6.47 -11.08 -5.45
CA LEU A 44 -6.93 -9.74 -5.07
C LEU A 44 -6.95 -9.62 -3.55
N ILE A 45 -6.29 -8.57 -3.06
CA ILE A 45 -6.40 -8.17 -1.65
C ILE A 45 -6.98 -6.75 -1.55
N PHE A 46 -7.72 -6.46 -0.48
CA PHE A 46 -8.02 -5.07 -0.13
C PHE A 46 -7.02 -4.62 0.92
N ILE A 47 -6.45 -3.43 0.72
CA ILE A 47 -5.61 -2.76 1.71
C ILE A 47 -6.43 -1.61 2.30
N LEU A 48 -6.74 -1.69 3.60
CA LEU A 48 -7.39 -0.62 4.34
C LEU A 48 -6.30 0.32 4.86
N ALA A 49 -5.98 1.35 4.07
CA ALA A 49 -4.77 2.12 4.21
C ALA A 49 -4.88 3.29 5.19
N GLU A 50 -3.82 3.47 5.96
CA GLU A 50 -3.43 4.66 6.71
C GLU A 50 -2.04 5.09 6.25
N ASN A 51 -1.59 6.30 6.57
CA ASN A 51 -0.22 6.71 6.28
C ASN A 51 0.73 6.18 7.37
N CYS A 52 1.03 4.89 7.33
CA CYS A 52 1.89 4.19 8.29
C CYS A 52 2.67 3.05 7.62
N ASN A 53 3.67 2.52 8.33
CA ASN A 53 4.52 1.43 7.85
C ASN A 53 3.72 0.18 7.47
N GLY A 54 2.71 -0.19 8.26
CA GLY A 54 1.90 -1.36 7.99
C GLY A 54 1.18 -1.29 6.64
N SER A 55 0.60 -0.13 6.29
CA SER A 55 -0.02 0.08 4.98
C SER A 55 0.99 0.02 3.85
N LEU A 56 2.14 0.68 4.03
CA LEU A 56 3.21 0.68 3.03
C LEU A 56 3.73 -0.73 2.77
N LEU A 57 3.95 -1.51 3.82
CA LEU A 57 4.38 -2.90 3.72
C LEU A 57 3.39 -3.75 2.92
N GLY A 58 2.08 -3.59 3.15
CA GLY A 58 1.05 -4.25 2.35
C GLY A 58 1.16 -3.91 0.87
N TYR A 59 1.33 -2.62 0.53
CA TYR A 59 1.49 -2.15 -0.84
C TYR A 59 2.75 -2.72 -1.51
N ILE A 60 3.91 -2.55 -0.88
CA ILE A 60 5.20 -3.01 -1.42
C ILE A 60 5.24 -4.53 -1.54
N SER A 61 4.77 -5.24 -0.53
CA SER A 61 4.77 -6.71 -0.51
C SER A 61 3.83 -7.27 -1.58
N ALA A 62 2.63 -6.72 -1.70
CA ALA A 62 1.68 -7.15 -2.73
C ALA A 62 2.27 -6.99 -4.13
N LEU A 63 2.76 -5.80 -4.48
CA LEU A 63 3.32 -5.55 -5.81
C LEU A 63 4.61 -6.35 -6.06
N SER A 64 5.46 -6.54 -5.06
CA SER A 64 6.68 -7.35 -5.21
C SER A 64 6.41 -8.83 -5.51
N ASN A 65 5.22 -9.32 -5.12
CA ASN A 65 4.85 -10.74 -5.24
C ASN A 65 3.73 -11.01 -6.25
N GLY A 66 3.41 -10.05 -7.11
CA GLY A 66 2.39 -10.23 -8.15
C GLY A 66 0.96 -10.25 -7.65
N ILE A 67 0.73 -9.91 -6.38
CA ILE A 67 -0.59 -9.78 -5.78
C ILE A 67 -1.18 -8.42 -6.17
N VAL A 68 -2.49 -8.37 -6.38
CA VAL A 68 -3.18 -7.15 -6.82
C VAL A 68 -3.86 -6.49 -5.63
N PRO A 69 -3.35 -5.37 -5.10
CA PRO A 69 -4.06 -4.62 -4.08
C PRO A 69 -5.12 -3.69 -4.67
N LEU A 70 -6.27 -3.62 -4.01
CA LEU A 70 -7.20 -2.51 -4.07
C LEU A 70 -7.00 -1.69 -2.81
N ILE A 71 -6.56 -0.43 -2.94
CA ILE A 71 -6.22 0.41 -1.79
C ILE A 71 -7.35 1.39 -1.54
N ILE A 72 -7.92 1.34 -0.33
CA ILE A 72 -8.96 2.27 0.15
C ILE A 72 -8.56 2.79 1.53
N SER A 73 -9.19 3.88 1.98
CA SER A 73 -8.97 4.38 3.34
C SER A 73 -9.43 3.36 4.38
N SER A 74 -8.70 3.22 5.49
CA SER A 74 -9.18 2.48 6.68
C SER A 74 -10.39 3.12 7.35
N HIS A 75 -10.71 4.36 6.96
CA HIS A 75 -11.87 5.14 7.40
C HIS A 75 -12.95 5.26 6.31
N THR A 76 -12.88 4.41 5.27
CA THR A 76 -13.92 4.36 4.24
C THR A 76 -15.28 4.08 4.88
N ASP A 77 -16.30 4.83 4.43
CA ASP A 77 -17.69 4.60 4.85
C ASP A 77 -18.09 3.13 4.65
N GLN A 78 -18.80 2.57 5.64
CA GLN A 78 -19.15 1.15 5.64
C GLN A 78 -19.95 0.75 4.40
N SER A 79 -20.87 1.58 3.96
CA SER A 79 -21.70 1.29 2.78
C SER A 79 -20.87 1.22 1.49
N LEU A 80 -19.85 2.06 1.38
CA LEU A 80 -18.91 2.04 0.27
C LEU A 80 -17.99 0.82 0.34
N PHE A 81 -17.50 0.49 1.54
CA PHE A 81 -16.71 -0.73 1.75
C PHE A 81 -17.51 -1.97 1.35
N ASP A 82 -18.74 -2.11 1.85
CA ASP A 82 -19.61 -3.26 1.58
C ASP A 82 -19.88 -3.39 0.07
N ALA A 83 -20.18 -2.29 -0.61
CA ALA A 83 -20.41 -2.28 -2.05
C ALA A 83 -19.19 -2.74 -2.86
N LEU A 84 -17.98 -2.32 -2.45
CA LEU A 84 -16.73 -2.78 -3.06
C LEU A 84 -16.44 -4.24 -2.72
N TYR A 85 -16.63 -4.62 -1.47
CA TYR A 85 -16.36 -5.95 -0.95
C TYR A 85 -17.25 -7.02 -1.60
N GLU A 86 -18.55 -6.76 -1.72
CA GLU A 86 -19.50 -7.64 -2.40
C GLU A 86 -19.22 -7.75 -3.92
N LYS A 87 -18.86 -6.60 -4.53
CA LYS A 87 -18.63 -6.55 -5.98
C LYS A 87 -17.34 -7.24 -6.41
N TYR A 88 -16.25 -7.03 -5.67
CA TYR A 88 -14.92 -7.48 -6.06
C TYR A 88 -14.45 -8.74 -5.33
N GLN A 89 -15.12 -9.13 -4.25
CA GLN A 89 -14.92 -10.38 -3.51
C GLN A 89 -13.44 -10.69 -3.27
N PRO A 90 -12.68 -9.81 -2.56
CA PRO A 90 -11.26 -10.06 -2.29
C PRO A 90 -11.11 -11.31 -1.44
N GLU A 91 -10.15 -12.17 -1.74
CA GLU A 91 -9.87 -13.35 -0.90
C GLU A 91 -9.26 -12.94 0.43
N PHE A 92 -8.54 -11.82 0.47
CA PHE A 92 -7.87 -11.33 1.69
C PHE A 92 -8.10 -9.84 1.91
N LEU A 93 -8.03 -9.47 3.21
CA LEU A 93 -7.89 -8.08 3.65
C LEU A 93 -6.53 -7.92 4.32
N TRP A 94 -5.85 -6.83 4.01
CA TRP A 94 -4.71 -6.29 4.75
C TRP A 94 -5.17 -5.02 5.46
N LEU A 95 -5.25 -5.06 6.80
CA LEU A 95 -5.91 -4.02 7.57
C LEU A 95 -5.23 -3.79 8.92
N PRO A 96 -5.43 -2.63 9.56
CA PRO A 96 -4.98 -2.43 10.93
C PRO A 96 -5.47 -3.56 11.84
N THR A 97 -4.56 -4.18 12.59
CA THR A 97 -4.87 -5.31 13.49
C THR A 97 -5.99 -4.97 14.47
N ALA A 98 -6.03 -3.71 14.94
CA ALA A 98 -7.07 -3.23 15.85
C ALA A 98 -8.49 -3.24 15.24
N LYS A 99 -8.61 -3.24 13.92
CA LYS A 99 -9.89 -3.22 13.18
C LYS A 99 -10.38 -4.61 12.75
N ILE A 100 -9.67 -5.69 13.07
CA ILE A 100 -10.09 -7.05 12.68
C ILE A 100 -11.49 -7.38 13.19
N GLY A 101 -11.82 -6.92 14.41
CA GLY A 101 -13.13 -7.15 15.03
C GLY A 101 -14.31 -6.47 14.32
N ASP A 102 -14.05 -5.47 13.47
CA ASP A 102 -15.09 -4.74 12.73
C ASP A 102 -15.59 -5.54 11.51
N TYR A 103 -14.87 -6.60 11.14
CA TYR A 103 -15.13 -7.39 9.95
C TYR A 103 -15.36 -8.87 10.31
N ASN A 104 -16.22 -9.54 9.57
CA ASN A 104 -16.47 -11.00 9.75
C ASN A 104 -15.37 -11.81 9.04
N LEU A 105 -14.16 -11.78 9.59
CA LEU A 105 -12.99 -12.45 9.03
C LEU A 105 -12.83 -13.87 9.56
N ARG A 106 -12.24 -14.76 8.76
CA ARG A 106 -12.10 -16.18 9.12
C ARG A 106 -10.80 -16.48 9.85
N GLU A 107 -9.70 -15.91 9.40
CA GLU A 107 -8.37 -16.33 9.84
C GLU A 107 -7.38 -15.20 9.66
N VAL A 108 -6.50 -14.99 10.64
CA VAL A 108 -5.30 -14.17 10.53
C VAL A 108 -4.15 -15.06 10.08
N ILE A 109 -3.52 -14.72 8.97
CA ILE A 109 -2.45 -15.53 8.35
C ILE A 109 -1.07 -14.97 8.66
N TYR A 110 -0.95 -13.63 8.68
CA TYR A 110 0.31 -12.94 8.88
C TYR A 110 0.06 -11.57 9.50
N SER A 111 0.99 -11.08 10.32
CA SER A 111 0.89 -9.76 10.94
C SER A 111 2.27 -9.12 11.07
N THR A 112 2.35 -7.82 10.77
CA THR A 112 3.56 -7.00 10.96
C THR A 112 3.19 -5.52 11.04
N SER A 113 3.98 -4.70 11.74
CA SER A 113 3.83 -3.23 11.82
C SER A 113 2.39 -2.78 12.08
N GLY A 114 1.69 -3.44 13.03
CA GLY A 114 0.32 -3.10 13.41
C GLY A 114 -0.77 -3.49 12.40
N TYR A 115 -0.44 -4.23 11.35
CA TYR A 115 -1.36 -4.72 10.32
C TYR A 115 -1.43 -6.24 10.28
N SER A 116 -2.53 -6.76 9.78
CA SER A 116 -2.77 -8.20 9.64
C SER A 116 -3.34 -8.55 8.28
N LEU A 117 -2.86 -9.67 7.71
CA LEU A 117 -3.42 -10.34 6.55
C LEU A 117 -4.47 -11.34 7.04
N THR A 118 -5.70 -11.17 6.60
CA THR A 118 -6.83 -11.98 7.04
C THR A 118 -7.58 -12.56 5.85
N ARG A 119 -8.07 -13.80 6.00
CA ARG A 119 -8.88 -14.48 4.99
C ARG A 119 -10.35 -14.09 5.13
N THR A 120 -11.00 -13.75 4.00
CA THR A 120 -12.41 -13.34 3.97
C THR A 120 -13.37 -14.53 3.84
N GLY A 121 -13.02 -15.50 3.02
CA GLY A 121 -13.87 -16.64 2.65
C GLY A 121 -14.34 -16.64 1.20
N PHE A 122 -14.05 -15.61 0.45
CA PHE A 122 -14.18 -15.61 -1.01
C PHE A 122 -13.06 -16.45 -1.64
N ALA A 123 -13.29 -16.95 -2.84
CA ALA A 123 -12.26 -17.58 -3.65
C ALA A 123 -11.44 -16.53 -4.42
N THR A 124 -10.25 -16.90 -4.82
CA THR A 124 -9.42 -16.05 -5.70
C THR A 124 -10.18 -15.70 -6.97
N PRO A 125 -10.40 -14.40 -7.29
CA PRO A 125 -11.05 -13.99 -8.51
C PRO A 125 -10.13 -14.19 -9.72
N ALA A 126 -10.71 -14.29 -10.92
CA ALA A 126 -9.96 -14.22 -12.16
C ALA A 126 -9.41 -12.80 -12.35
N LEU A 127 -8.08 -12.67 -12.44
CA LEU A 127 -7.40 -11.39 -12.58
C LEU A 127 -6.73 -11.27 -13.96
N TYR A 128 -6.83 -10.08 -14.53
CA TYR A 128 -6.12 -9.73 -15.75
C TYR A 128 -4.61 -9.81 -15.53
N GLU A 129 -3.86 -10.38 -16.46
CA GLU A 129 -2.42 -10.63 -16.32
C GLU A 129 -1.62 -9.36 -16.00
N ASP A 130 -1.89 -8.26 -16.74
CA ASP A 130 -1.20 -6.97 -16.57
C ASP A 130 -1.71 -6.13 -15.39
N LEU A 131 -2.76 -6.55 -14.69
CA LEU A 131 -3.31 -5.78 -13.58
C LEU A 131 -2.37 -5.86 -12.38
N SER A 132 -1.93 -4.72 -11.89
CA SER A 132 -1.04 -4.65 -10.72
C SER A 132 -1.64 -3.92 -9.51
N LEU A 133 -2.51 -2.93 -9.75
CA LEU A 133 -3.07 -2.09 -8.69
C LEU A 133 -4.45 -1.56 -9.09
N LEU A 134 -5.34 -1.46 -8.13
CA LEU A 134 -6.65 -0.82 -8.24
C LEU A 134 -6.74 0.36 -7.27
N LEU A 135 -7.12 1.52 -7.77
CA LEU A 135 -7.41 2.71 -6.97
C LEU A 135 -8.84 3.22 -7.25
N PRO A 136 -9.63 3.55 -6.23
CA PRO A 136 -10.94 4.17 -6.43
C PRO A 136 -10.80 5.59 -6.96
N THR A 137 -11.72 6.00 -7.83
CA THR A 137 -11.87 7.40 -8.20
C THR A 137 -12.75 8.11 -7.20
N SER A 138 -12.55 9.42 -7.03
CA SER A 138 -13.42 10.31 -6.26
C SER A 138 -14.77 10.54 -6.97
N GLY A 139 -15.48 9.45 -7.35
CA GLY A 139 -16.69 9.54 -8.15
C GLY A 139 -17.88 10.13 -7.41
N SER A 140 -18.45 11.21 -7.95
CA SER A 140 -19.68 11.86 -7.46
C SER A 140 -20.98 11.08 -7.78
N THR A 141 -20.90 9.90 -8.39
CA THR A 141 -22.06 9.20 -9.00
C THR A 141 -22.40 7.86 -8.34
N GLY A 142 -22.27 7.73 -7.04
CA GLY A 142 -22.88 6.62 -6.26
C GLY A 142 -22.32 5.19 -6.51
N SER A 143 -21.55 4.95 -7.55
CA SER A 143 -20.87 3.68 -7.79
C SER A 143 -19.38 3.93 -7.96
N PRO A 144 -18.53 3.43 -7.06
CA PRO A 144 -17.09 3.68 -7.14
C PRO A 144 -16.52 3.04 -8.40
N LYS A 145 -15.93 3.87 -9.26
CA LYS A 145 -15.15 3.40 -10.40
C LYS A 145 -13.72 3.15 -9.93
N LEU A 146 -13.12 2.06 -10.39
CA LEU A 146 -11.73 1.75 -10.13
C LEU A 146 -10.87 2.07 -11.36
N VAL A 147 -9.73 2.71 -11.11
CA VAL A 147 -8.66 2.85 -12.09
C VAL A 147 -7.76 1.62 -11.98
N ARG A 148 -7.47 1.01 -13.11
CA ARG A 148 -6.57 -0.13 -13.24
C ARG A 148 -5.18 0.36 -13.63
N HIS A 149 -4.17 -0.06 -12.88
CA HIS A 149 -2.78 0.23 -13.16
C HIS A 149 -2.02 -1.05 -13.50
N SER A 150 -1.08 -0.95 -14.43
CA SER A 150 -0.06 -1.97 -14.67
C SER A 150 1.24 -1.60 -13.95
N TYR A 151 2.15 -2.55 -13.76
CA TYR A 151 3.50 -2.28 -13.23
C TYR A 151 4.19 -1.17 -14.02
N ARG A 152 4.14 -1.27 -15.36
CA ARG A 152 4.72 -0.27 -16.25
C ARG A 152 4.19 1.14 -16.01
N ASN A 153 2.89 1.29 -15.71
CA ASN A 153 2.33 2.62 -15.40
C ASN A 153 2.89 3.18 -14.10
N ILE A 154 3.00 2.35 -13.07
CA ILE A 154 3.47 2.77 -11.74
C ILE A 154 4.96 3.12 -11.79
N GLU A 155 5.77 2.23 -12.36
CA GLU A 155 7.23 2.42 -12.45
C GLU A 155 7.59 3.60 -13.35
N ALA A 156 6.93 3.74 -14.52
CA ALA A 156 7.14 4.90 -15.40
C ALA A 156 6.75 6.22 -14.72
N ASN A 157 5.68 6.22 -13.92
CA ASN A 157 5.32 7.41 -13.13
C ASN A 157 6.41 7.73 -12.09
N ALA A 158 6.90 6.73 -11.36
CA ALA A 158 7.94 6.91 -10.36
C ALA A 158 9.23 7.47 -10.98
N GLU A 159 9.66 6.90 -12.10
CA GLU A 159 10.84 7.35 -12.85
C GLU A 159 10.68 8.78 -13.40
N ASN A 160 9.53 9.09 -14.00
CA ASN A 160 9.25 10.41 -14.54
C ASN A 160 9.23 11.48 -13.44
N VAL A 161 8.61 11.20 -12.29
CA VAL A 161 8.59 12.13 -11.15
C VAL A 161 10.01 12.30 -10.59
N MET A 162 10.75 11.20 -10.41
CA MET A 162 12.15 11.26 -9.96
C MET A 162 12.98 12.15 -10.89
N ASN A 163 12.90 11.95 -12.20
CA ASN A 163 13.67 12.72 -13.19
C ASN A 163 13.23 14.19 -13.25
N LEU A 164 11.92 14.46 -13.21
CA LEU A 164 11.37 15.82 -13.28
C LEU A 164 11.81 16.69 -12.10
N PHE A 165 11.84 16.13 -10.91
CA PHE A 165 12.21 16.86 -9.69
C PHE A 165 13.68 16.65 -9.27
N GLY A 166 14.45 15.82 -10.00
CA GLY A 166 15.83 15.51 -9.68
C GLY A 166 16.00 14.80 -8.34
N LEU A 167 15.03 13.91 -7.99
CA LEU A 167 15.08 13.21 -6.71
C LEU A 167 16.27 12.27 -6.62
N THR A 168 16.91 12.26 -5.47
CA THR A 168 18.08 11.43 -5.16
C THR A 168 17.85 10.66 -3.85
N SER A 169 18.76 9.74 -3.53
CA SER A 169 18.75 9.01 -2.26
C SER A 169 18.98 9.89 -1.02
N SER A 170 19.39 11.15 -1.20
CA SER A 170 19.56 12.10 -0.08
C SER A 170 18.25 12.75 0.37
N GLU A 171 17.17 12.62 -0.42
CA GLU A 171 15.88 13.23 -0.12
C GLU A 171 15.18 12.59 1.09
N ARG A 172 14.37 13.40 1.76
CA ARG A 172 13.48 13.00 2.86
C ARG A 172 12.10 13.58 2.60
N ALA A 173 11.21 12.75 2.03
CA ALA A 173 9.88 13.18 1.64
C ALA A 173 8.89 13.02 2.78
N MET A 174 8.20 14.08 3.14
CA MET A 174 7.05 13.98 4.04
C MET A 174 5.78 13.64 3.25
N ALA A 175 5.27 12.43 3.43
CA ALA A 175 4.06 11.93 2.80
C ALA A 175 2.83 12.24 3.67
N VAL A 176 2.28 13.44 3.51
CA VAL A 176 1.07 13.91 4.25
C VAL A 176 -0.22 13.63 3.49
N LEU A 177 -0.16 13.43 2.18
CA LEU A 177 -1.32 13.04 1.39
C LEU A 177 -1.61 11.55 1.60
N PRO A 178 -2.90 11.17 1.75
CA PRO A 178 -3.24 9.77 1.97
C PRO A 178 -2.75 8.86 0.84
N MET A 179 -2.13 7.73 1.19
CA MET A 179 -1.58 6.78 0.22
C MET A 179 -2.63 6.05 -0.63
N HIS A 180 -3.91 6.11 -0.24
CA HIS A 180 -5.00 5.59 -1.07
C HIS A 180 -5.42 6.55 -2.20
N TYR A 181 -4.82 7.75 -2.28
CA TYR A 181 -4.94 8.66 -3.42
C TYR A 181 -3.73 8.60 -4.32
N THR A 182 -3.95 8.75 -5.61
CA THR A 182 -2.90 8.69 -6.65
C THR A 182 -1.71 9.63 -6.34
N MET A 183 -1.99 10.85 -5.87
CA MET A 183 -0.94 11.83 -5.57
C MET A 183 -0.09 11.40 -4.37
N GLY A 184 -0.72 10.98 -3.26
CA GLY A 184 0.00 10.50 -2.07
C GLY A 184 0.86 9.28 -2.39
N LEU A 185 0.27 8.32 -3.13
CA LEU A 185 0.99 7.13 -3.55
C LEU A 185 2.15 7.45 -4.49
N SER A 186 1.99 8.43 -5.40
CA SER A 186 3.04 8.86 -6.32
C SER A 186 4.24 9.46 -5.58
N VAL A 187 4.02 10.25 -4.53
CA VAL A 187 5.11 10.79 -3.68
C VAL A 187 5.89 9.65 -3.04
N ILE A 188 5.20 8.70 -2.40
CA ILE A 188 5.83 7.53 -1.76
C ILE A 188 6.63 6.71 -2.78
N THR A 189 6.00 6.36 -3.89
CA THR A 189 6.56 5.48 -4.91
C THR A 189 7.80 6.09 -5.58
N SER A 190 7.76 7.38 -5.94
CA SER A 190 8.88 8.06 -6.61
C SER A 190 10.10 8.23 -5.70
N HIS A 191 9.90 8.51 -4.41
CA HIS A 191 11.01 8.64 -3.47
C HIS A 191 11.63 7.27 -3.14
N LEU A 192 10.83 6.22 -2.94
CA LEU A 192 11.37 4.87 -2.80
C LEU A 192 12.10 4.41 -4.06
N TYR A 193 11.60 4.75 -5.26
CA TYR A 193 12.30 4.48 -6.52
C TYR A 193 13.65 5.19 -6.59
N ALA A 194 13.76 6.42 -6.09
CA ALA A 194 15.01 7.18 -6.01
C ALA A 194 15.98 6.66 -4.92
N GLY A 195 15.53 5.79 -4.01
CA GLY A 195 16.34 5.33 -2.88
C GLY A 195 16.32 6.30 -1.68
N ALA A 196 15.36 7.22 -1.66
CA ALA A 196 15.19 8.26 -0.64
C ALA A 196 14.44 7.73 0.61
N THR A 197 14.40 8.54 1.68
CA THR A 197 13.61 8.22 2.88
C THR A 197 12.22 8.85 2.77
N VAL A 198 11.17 8.09 3.11
CA VAL A 198 9.79 8.58 3.20
C VAL A 198 9.38 8.70 4.67
N LEU A 199 8.84 9.85 5.04
CA LEU A 199 8.26 10.12 6.36
C LEU A 199 6.73 10.03 6.21
N LEU A 200 6.14 8.93 6.70
CA LEU A 200 4.69 8.73 6.64
C LEU A 200 4.03 9.45 7.80
N CYS A 201 3.12 10.36 7.51
CA CYS A 201 2.39 11.10 8.51
C CYS A 201 0.87 10.90 8.35
N GLY A 202 0.22 10.37 9.38
CA GLY A 202 -1.23 10.19 9.46
C GLY A 202 -1.97 11.47 9.86
N LYS A 203 -1.24 12.50 10.34
CA LYS A 203 -1.83 13.77 10.75
C LYS A 203 -2.08 14.68 9.57
N SER A 204 -3.17 15.43 9.61
CA SER A 204 -3.43 16.51 8.66
C SER A 204 -2.48 17.69 8.90
N LEU A 205 -2.11 18.40 7.83
CA LEU A 205 -1.39 19.69 7.91
C LEU A 205 -2.13 20.75 8.75
N LEU A 206 -3.44 20.57 8.93
CA LEU A 206 -4.29 21.46 9.76
C LEU A 206 -4.33 21.02 11.22
N ASP A 207 -3.76 19.87 11.57
CA ASP A 207 -3.68 19.41 12.95
C ASP A 207 -2.61 20.22 13.70
N PRO A 208 -2.94 20.88 14.84
CA PRO A 208 -1.93 21.59 15.62
C PRO A 208 -0.77 20.71 16.11
N GLY A 209 -1.01 19.41 16.27
CA GLY A 209 0.01 18.44 16.67
C GLY A 209 0.89 17.96 15.52
N PHE A 210 0.70 18.48 14.30
CA PHE A 210 1.56 18.19 13.16
C PHE A 210 2.89 18.98 13.24
N TRP A 211 2.82 20.23 13.69
CA TRP A 211 3.97 21.16 13.84
C TRP A 211 4.62 21.04 15.22
#